data_0878bbf3cb6a45d370f90b4a8543e6f5
#
_entry.id   0878bbf3cb6a45d370f90b4a8543e6f5
#
_cell.length_a   1.000
_cell.length_b   1.000
_cell.length_c   1.000
_cell.angle_alpha   90.00
_cell.angle_beta   90.00
_cell.angle_gamma   90.00
#
_symmetry.space_group_name_H-M   'P 1'
#
loop_
_entity.id
_entity.type
_entity.pdbx_description
1 polymer ?
#
loop_
_entity_poly.entity_id
_entity_poly.type
_entity_poly.pdbx_seq_one_letter_code
_entity_poly.pdbx_strand_id
1 'polypeptide(L)'
;MTQNKIRLLDLFKYYKALPHQMAALSELEDAINKANPHILGRDQAWFKTWSQGGKQGDYSASLRLVKEFEGCHLTAYPDPISGGDPWTIGYGTTSYPGGRRVSRGDKITVIEADMFVRTEIDQIAKKLSETVPHWSAMTDGQQSALISFAYNLGSGFYGTAGFETISKRLRERDWSAVPAALELY
;
A
#
# COMPACT_ATOMS: atom_id res chain seq x y z
N MET A 1 11.91 -29.69 -11.94
CA MET A 1 11.41 -28.64 -11.03
C MET A 1 10.85 -27.53 -11.92
N THR A 2 9.53 -27.45 -12.03
CA THR A 2 8.84 -26.47 -12.89
C THR A 2 8.99 -25.11 -12.22
N GLN A 3 9.79 -24.21 -12.80
CA GLN A 3 9.85 -22.81 -12.36
C GLN A 3 8.46 -22.19 -12.51
N ASN A 4 7.85 -21.87 -11.38
CA ASN A 4 6.61 -21.10 -11.35
C ASN A 4 6.91 -19.67 -11.77
N LYS A 5 6.64 -19.34 -13.02
CA LYS A 5 6.73 -17.97 -13.56
C LYS A 5 5.56 -17.14 -13.06
N ILE A 6 5.82 -15.93 -12.61
CA ILE A 6 4.76 -14.93 -12.41
C ILE A 6 4.21 -14.59 -13.80
N ARG A 7 2.91 -14.64 -13.93
CA ARG A 7 2.23 -14.19 -15.14
C ARG A 7 1.67 -12.80 -14.86
N LEU A 8 2.36 -11.77 -15.36
CA LEU A 8 1.86 -10.38 -15.32
C LEU A 8 0.47 -10.27 -15.94
N LEU A 9 0.15 -11.14 -16.89
CA LEU A 9 -1.17 -11.29 -17.48
C LEU A 9 -2.26 -11.60 -16.44
N ASP A 10 -1.94 -12.33 -15.39
CA ASP A 10 -2.90 -12.63 -14.32
C ASP A 10 -3.07 -11.45 -13.36
N LEU A 11 -2.02 -10.60 -13.21
CA LEU A 11 -2.08 -9.31 -12.53
C LEU A 11 -3.01 -8.34 -13.27
N PHE A 12 -2.91 -8.29 -14.60
CA PHE A 12 -3.57 -7.26 -15.41
C PHE A 12 -4.98 -7.65 -15.91
N LYS A 13 -5.41 -8.90 -15.80
CA LYS A 13 -6.83 -9.27 -15.91
C LYS A 13 -7.72 -8.46 -14.97
N TYR A 14 -7.15 -8.03 -13.85
CA TYR A 14 -7.82 -7.18 -12.87
C TYR A 14 -7.96 -5.72 -13.34
N TYR A 15 -7.05 -5.22 -14.19
CA TYR A 15 -6.98 -3.81 -14.58
C TYR A 15 -7.63 -3.48 -15.92
N LYS A 16 -8.40 -4.41 -16.54
CA LYS A 16 -9.01 -4.21 -17.86
C LYS A 16 -8.05 -3.59 -18.89
N ALA A 17 -6.80 -4.08 -18.90
CA ALA A 17 -5.79 -3.60 -19.82
C ALA A 17 -6.25 -3.71 -21.27
N LEU A 18 -6.00 -2.68 -22.07
CA LEU A 18 -6.32 -2.68 -23.49
C LEU A 18 -5.43 -3.71 -24.23
N PRO A 19 -5.88 -4.28 -25.39
CA PRO A 19 -5.14 -5.34 -26.10
C PRO A 19 -3.68 -5.00 -26.42
N HIS A 20 -3.38 -3.73 -26.75
CA HIS A 20 -2.01 -3.28 -27.02
C HIS A 20 -1.13 -3.20 -25.74
N GLN A 21 -1.75 -3.01 -24.58
CA GLN A 21 -1.07 -3.04 -23.28
C GLN A 21 -0.73 -4.47 -22.88
N MET A 22 -1.54 -5.46 -23.30
CA MET A 22 -1.30 -6.87 -23.01
C MET A 22 -0.03 -7.41 -23.67
N ALA A 23 0.29 -6.96 -24.89
CA ALA A 23 1.53 -7.33 -25.57
C ALA A 23 2.77 -6.75 -24.84
N ALA A 24 2.74 -5.46 -24.51
CA ALA A 24 3.82 -4.81 -23.75
C ALA A 24 4.03 -5.45 -22.37
N LEU A 25 2.95 -5.93 -21.73
CA LEU A 25 3.01 -6.61 -20.45
C LEU A 25 3.65 -8.00 -20.54
N SER A 26 3.44 -8.72 -21.63
CA SER A 26 4.08 -10.02 -21.89
C SER A 26 5.60 -9.85 -22.05
N GLU A 27 6.04 -8.83 -22.81
CA GLU A 27 7.44 -8.51 -22.98
C GLU A 27 8.11 -8.07 -21.67
N LEU A 28 7.39 -7.28 -20.86
CA LEU A 28 7.84 -6.85 -19.54
C LEU A 28 7.95 -8.03 -18.58
N GLU A 29 6.98 -8.96 -18.60
CA GLU A 29 7.00 -10.20 -17.82
C GLU A 29 8.25 -11.04 -18.13
N ASP A 30 8.57 -11.22 -19.41
CA ASP A 30 9.74 -11.96 -19.83
C ASP A 30 11.05 -11.25 -19.42
N ALA A 31 11.09 -9.92 -19.53
CA ALA A 31 12.23 -9.12 -19.10
C ALA A 31 12.47 -9.19 -17.60
N ILE A 32 11.42 -9.09 -16.78
CA ILE A 32 11.49 -9.21 -15.31
C ILE A 32 11.92 -10.61 -14.90
N ASN A 33 11.34 -11.64 -15.49
CA ASN A 33 11.68 -13.05 -15.22
C ASN A 33 13.14 -13.37 -15.58
N LYS A 34 13.69 -12.72 -16.60
CA LYS A 34 15.07 -12.86 -17.03
C LYS A 34 16.06 -12.06 -16.16
N ALA A 35 15.67 -10.85 -15.73
CA ALA A 35 16.54 -9.96 -14.99
C ALA A 35 16.68 -10.33 -13.51
N ASN A 36 15.67 -10.97 -12.91
CA ASN A 36 15.66 -11.20 -11.47
C ASN A 36 14.97 -12.52 -11.07
N PRO A 37 15.63 -13.67 -11.30
CA PRO A 37 15.07 -14.98 -10.96
C PRO A 37 14.82 -15.18 -9.45
N HIS A 38 15.39 -14.31 -8.59
CA HIS A 38 15.20 -14.37 -7.14
C HIS A 38 13.93 -13.66 -6.64
N ILE A 39 13.32 -12.77 -7.41
CA ILE A 39 12.03 -12.15 -7.08
C ILE A 39 10.93 -13.20 -7.03
N LEU A 40 11.00 -14.20 -7.90
CA LEU A 40 10.00 -15.23 -8.07
C LEU A 40 9.96 -16.31 -6.98
N GLY A 41 11.02 -16.41 -6.17
CA GLY A 41 11.09 -17.40 -5.08
C GLY A 41 10.49 -16.94 -3.76
N ARG A 42 10.11 -15.66 -3.64
CA ARG A 42 9.61 -15.09 -2.40
C ARG A 42 8.09 -14.92 -2.48
N ASP A 43 7.38 -15.88 -1.87
CA ASP A 43 5.97 -15.81 -1.50
C ASP A 43 4.93 -15.72 -2.63
N GLN A 44 4.84 -16.77 -3.44
CA GLN A 44 3.67 -17.02 -4.28
C GLN A 44 2.35 -17.06 -3.48
N ALA A 45 2.39 -17.43 -2.21
CA ALA A 45 1.24 -17.44 -1.33
C ALA A 45 0.69 -16.01 -1.15
N TRP A 46 1.55 -15.02 -0.92
CA TRP A 46 1.16 -13.62 -0.79
C TRP A 46 0.58 -13.07 -2.10
N PHE A 47 1.24 -13.34 -3.22
CA PHE A 47 0.77 -12.91 -4.53
C PHE A 47 -0.60 -13.50 -4.88
N LYS A 48 -0.79 -14.77 -4.57
CA LYS A 48 -2.08 -15.46 -4.75
C LYS A 48 -3.17 -14.84 -3.87
N THR A 49 -2.86 -14.49 -2.64
CA THR A 49 -3.78 -13.83 -1.71
C THR A 49 -4.13 -12.42 -2.22
N TRP A 50 -3.15 -11.67 -2.71
CA TRP A 50 -3.38 -10.34 -3.28
C TRP A 50 -4.24 -10.40 -4.56
N SER A 51 -3.98 -11.35 -5.46
CA SER A 51 -4.75 -11.53 -6.70
C SER A 51 -6.18 -12.06 -6.49
N GLN A 52 -6.47 -12.63 -5.33
CA GLN A 52 -7.79 -13.15 -4.95
C GLN A 52 -8.58 -12.21 -4.04
N GLY A 53 -8.01 -11.05 -3.68
CA GLY A 53 -8.65 -10.03 -2.85
C GLY A 53 -9.99 -9.58 -3.43
N GLY A 54 -11.03 -9.56 -2.59
CA GLY A 54 -12.40 -9.19 -2.94
C GLY A 54 -12.49 -7.77 -3.53
N LYS A 55 -13.73 -7.30 -3.82
CA LYS A 55 -13.99 -5.95 -4.34
C LYS A 55 -13.24 -4.92 -3.50
N GLN A 56 -12.12 -4.48 -4.01
CA GLN A 56 -11.30 -3.41 -3.45
C GLN A 56 -11.98 -2.08 -3.77
N GLY A 57 -12.09 -1.19 -2.79
CA GLY A 57 -12.47 0.19 -3.05
C GLY A 57 -11.47 0.84 -4.03
N ASP A 58 -11.90 1.83 -4.77
CA ASP A 58 -10.98 2.62 -5.60
C ASP A 58 -10.22 3.60 -4.70
N TYR A 59 -9.07 3.14 -4.17
CA TYR A 59 -8.17 3.97 -3.36
C TYR A 59 -7.06 4.62 -4.18
N SER A 60 -7.30 4.86 -5.47
CA SER A 60 -6.32 5.48 -6.37
C SER A 60 -5.89 6.88 -5.92
N ALA A 61 -6.80 7.64 -5.28
CA ALA A 61 -6.48 8.94 -4.71
C ALA A 61 -5.52 8.82 -3.51
N SER A 62 -5.74 7.86 -2.60
CA SER A 62 -4.81 7.59 -1.49
C SER A 62 -3.44 7.18 -2.00
N LEU A 63 -3.40 6.28 -2.97
CA LEU A 63 -2.16 5.81 -3.58
C LEU A 63 -1.36 6.98 -4.18
N ARG A 64 -2.03 7.88 -4.90
CA ARG A 64 -1.38 9.05 -5.48
C ARG A 64 -0.82 9.98 -4.40
N LEU A 65 -1.60 10.28 -3.37
CA LEU A 65 -1.15 11.10 -2.24
C LEU A 65 0.07 10.50 -1.56
N VAL A 66 0.02 9.24 -1.16
CA VAL A 66 1.15 8.56 -0.50
C VAL A 66 2.39 8.60 -1.39
N LYS A 67 2.27 8.27 -2.67
CA LYS A 67 3.41 8.28 -3.61
C LYS A 67 4.00 9.67 -3.80
N GLU A 68 3.19 10.72 -3.76
CA GLU A 68 3.62 12.11 -3.90
C GLU A 68 4.40 12.59 -2.68
N PHE A 69 3.95 12.23 -1.47
CA PHE A 69 4.56 12.70 -0.23
C PHE A 69 5.75 11.87 0.24
N GLU A 70 5.69 10.54 0.10
CA GLU A 70 6.74 9.64 0.61
C GLU A 70 7.98 9.56 -0.29
N GLY A 71 7.83 9.80 -1.60
CA GLY A 71 8.87 9.54 -2.58
C GLY A 71 9.16 8.04 -2.74
N CYS A 72 9.99 7.66 -3.72
CA CYS A 72 10.30 6.26 -4.01
C CYS A 72 11.78 5.96 -3.85
N HIS A 73 12.13 5.11 -2.91
CA HIS A 73 13.49 4.66 -2.66
C HIS A 73 13.65 3.18 -3.03
N LEU A 74 14.35 2.88 -4.13
CA LEU A 74 14.53 1.50 -4.62
C LEU A 74 15.66 0.72 -3.92
N THR A 75 16.43 1.39 -3.08
CA THR A 75 17.43 0.78 -2.20
C THR A 75 17.09 1.10 -0.75
N ALA A 76 17.17 0.11 0.12
CA ALA A 76 16.88 0.29 1.53
C ALA A 76 17.79 1.36 2.17
N TYR A 77 17.19 2.26 2.94
CA TYR A 77 17.87 3.30 3.71
C TYR A 77 17.54 3.16 5.19
N PRO A 78 18.46 3.56 6.09
CA PRO A 78 18.24 3.47 7.53
C PRO A 78 17.28 4.56 8.00
N ASP A 79 16.67 4.35 9.14
CA ASP A 79 15.96 5.40 9.86
C ASP A 79 16.87 6.61 10.09
N PRO A 80 16.46 7.84 9.71
CA PRO A 80 17.30 9.03 9.80
C PRO A 80 17.72 9.41 11.21
N ILE A 81 16.94 8.99 12.22
CA ILE A 81 17.20 9.33 13.62
C ILE A 81 18.17 8.34 14.24
N SER A 82 17.92 7.04 14.06
CA SER A 82 18.75 5.98 14.65
C SER A 82 20.01 5.66 13.82
N GLY A 83 20.00 5.98 12.54
CA GLY A 83 21.04 5.58 11.60
C GLY A 83 21.07 4.06 11.29
N GLY A 84 20.05 3.33 11.75
CA GLY A 84 19.93 1.88 11.63
C GLY A 84 18.50 1.41 11.41
N ASP A 85 18.08 0.45 12.21
CA ASP A 85 16.70 -0.04 12.18
C ASP A 85 15.70 1.00 12.70
N PRO A 86 14.48 1.04 12.09
CA PRO A 86 14.01 0.22 10.98
C PRO A 86 14.58 0.68 9.62
N TRP A 87 15.00 -0.29 8.79
CA TRP A 87 15.32 -0.02 7.38
C TRP A 87 14.05 0.15 6.57
N THR A 88 14.05 1.12 5.68
CA THR A 88 12.89 1.52 4.89
C THR A 88 13.20 1.41 3.40
N ILE A 89 12.20 1.04 2.58
CA ILE A 89 12.34 0.92 1.13
C ILE A 89 11.01 1.27 0.43
N GLY A 90 11.05 1.56 -0.86
CA GLY A 90 9.86 1.91 -1.64
C GLY A 90 9.27 3.24 -1.21
N TYR A 91 8.01 3.24 -0.86
CA TYR A 91 7.24 4.39 -0.38
C TYR A 91 7.01 4.34 1.14
N GLY A 92 8.02 4.00 1.93
CA GLY A 92 7.91 3.92 3.38
C GLY A 92 7.81 2.50 3.95
N THR A 93 7.91 1.46 3.13
CA THR A 93 7.82 0.07 3.54
C THR A 93 8.97 -0.33 4.46
N THR A 94 8.68 -0.77 5.69
CA THR A 94 9.66 -1.28 6.67
C THR A 94 9.60 -2.80 6.81
N SER A 95 8.51 -3.41 6.36
CA SER A 95 8.31 -4.86 6.35
C SER A 95 7.64 -5.28 5.05
N TYR A 96 8.18 -6.27 4.39
CA TYR A 96 7.60 -6.82 3.18
C TYR A 96 6.27 -7.53 3.46
N PRO A 97 5.39 -7.64 2.47
CA PRO A 97 4.30 -8.59 2.55
C PRO A 97 4.85 -9.99 2.90
N GLY A 98 4.25 -10.67 3.87
CA GLY A 98 4.81 -11.93 4.43
C GLY A 98 5.63 -11.75 5.71
N GLY A 99 5.84 -10.49 6.19
CA GLY A 99 6.35 -10.18 7.53
C GLY A 99 7.87 -10.09 7.66
N ARG A 100 8.66 -10.34 6.58
CA ARG A 100 10.10 -10.12 6.61
C ARG A 100 10.42 -8.63 6.73
N ARG A 101 11.26 -8.24 7.66
CA ARG A 101 11.73 -6.84 7.78
C ARG A 101 12.65 -6.47 6.63
N VAL A 102 12.57 -5.22 6.21
CA VAL A 102 13.53 -4.61 5.30
C VAL A 102 14.89 -4.56 5.99
N SER A 103 15.95 -4.85 5.26
CA SER A 103 17.30 -4.93 5.78
C SER A 103 18.27 -4.14 4.92
N ARG A 104 19.41 -3.79 5.50
CA ARG A 104 20.50 -3.09 4.79
C ARG A 104 20.88 -3.83 3.51
N GLY A 105 20.95 -3.10 2.40
CA GLY A 105 21.34 -3.64 1.10
C GLY A 105 20.18 -4.24 0.28
N ASP A 106 18.96 -4.30 0.84
CA ASP A 106 17.79 -4.71 0.08
C ASP A 106 17.55 -3.74 -1.09
N LYS A 107 17.13 -4.29 -2.22
CA LYS A 107 16.77 -3.54 -3.43
C LYS A 107 15.48 -4.08 -3.99
N ILE A 108 14.67 -3.19 -4.52
CA ILE A 108 13.40 -3.50 -5.18
C ILE A 108 13.28 -2.76 -6.49
N THR A 109 12.34 -3.19 -7.31
CA THR A 109 11.90 -2.48 -8.52
C THR A 109 10.79 -1.48 -8.20
N VAL A 110 10.53 -0.54 -9.11
CA VAL A 110 9.38 0.38 -9.01
C VAL A 110 8.06 -0.40 -8.93
N ILE A 111 7.95 -1.51 -9.67
CA ILE A 111 6.76 -2.36 -9.67
C ILE A 111 6.53 -2.97 -8.29
N GLU A 112 7.58 -3.47 -7.65
CA GLU A 112 7.50 -3.99 -6.28
C GLU A 112 7.13 -2.90 -5.28
N ALA A 113 7.72 -1.70 -5.39
CA ALA A 113 7.36 -0.56 -4.56
C ALA A 113 5.88 -0.21 -4.69
N ASP A 114 5.36 -0.17 -5.93
CA ASP A 114 3.93 0.06 -6.22
C ASP A 114 3.03 -1.03 -5.64
N MET A 115 3.45 -2.28 -5.71
CA MET A 115 2.71 -3.40 -5.12
C MET A 115 2.67 -3.32 -3.59
N PHE A 116 3.79 -2.97 -2.95
CA PHE A 116 3.87 -2.88 -1.49
C PHE A 116 2.98 -1.76 -0.94
N VAL A 117 3.07 -0.55 -1.51
CA VAL A 117 2.23 0.56 -1.07
C VAL A 117 0.74 0.29 -1.30
N ARG A 118 0.35 -0.36 -2.39
CA ARG A 118 -1.04 -0.78 -2.62
C ARG A 118 -1.51 -1.76 -1.55
N THR A 119 -0.71 -2.79 -1.29
CA THR A 119 -1.04 -3.78 -0.25
C THR A 119 -1.23 -3.13 1.12
N GLU A 120 -0.39 -2.18 1.46
CA GLU A 120 -0.47 -1.45 2.72
C GLU A 120 -1.72 -0.57 2.79
N ILE A 121 -2.03 0.18 1.72
CA ILE A 121 -3.26 0.96 1.59
C ILE A 121 -4.50 0.07 1.77
N ASP A 122 -4.52 -1.11 1.17
CA ASP A 122 -5.63 -2.05 1.30
C ASP A 122 -5.80 -2.57 2.72
N GLN A 123 -4.70 -2.89 3.39
CA GLN A 123 -4.72 -3.31 4.80
C GLN A 123 -5.21 -2.18 5.72
N ILE A 124 -4.74 -0.95 5.49
CA ILE A 124 -5.21 0.24 6.20
C ILE A 124 -6.70 0.44 5.98
N ALA A 125 -7.15 0.46 4.73
CA ALA A 125 -8.56 0.65 4.39
C ALA A 125 -9.45 -0.42 5.02
N LYS A 126 -9.03 -1.68 4.99
CA LYS A 126 -9.72 -2.77 5.67
C LYS A 126 -9.82 -2.49 7.17
N LYS A 127 -8.71 -2.15 7.83
CA LYS A 127 -8.70 -1.85 9.27
C LYS A 127 -9.60 -0.67 9.61
N LEU A 128 -9.55 0.41 8.83
CA LEU A 128 -10.41 1.57 9.04
C LEU A 128 -11.89 1.23 8.82
N SER A 129 -12.21 0.39 7.85
CA SER A 129 -13.59 -0.04 7.60
C SER A 129 -14.18 -0.84 8.77
N GLU A 130 -13.34 -1.51 9.54
CA GLU A 130 -13.74 -2.30 10.72
C GLU A 130 -13.83 -1.44 12.01
N THR A 131 -13.06 -0.34 12.08
CA THR A 131 -12.89 0.42 13.31
C THR A 131 -13.55 1.80 13.30
N VAL A 132 -13.53 2.48 12.15
CA VAL A 132 -14.06 3.84 12.00
C VAL A 132 -15.56 3.77 11.69
N PRO A 133 -16.41 4.40 12.50
CA PRO A 133 -17.85 4.36 12.27
C PRO A 133 -18.23 5.08 10.98
N HIS A 134 -19.33 4.65 10.37
CA HIS A 134 -19.88 5.26 9.17
C HIS A 134 -18.99 5.20 7.92
N TRP A 135 -17.98 4.32 7.91
CA TRP A 135 -17.03 4.18 6.80
C TRP A 135 -17.71 4.05 5.43
N SER A 136 -18.73 3.18 5.34
CA SER A 136 -19.46 2.94 4.09
C SER A 136 -20.33 4.12 3.63
N ALA A 137 -20.58 5.10 4.49
CA ALA A 137 -21.31 6.32 4.17
C ALA A 137 -20.39 7.49 3.78
N MET A 138 -19.07 7.30 3.86
CA MET A 138 -18.07 8.29 3.45
C MET A 138 -17.92 8.30 1.93
N THR A 139 -17.62 9.47 1.39
CA THR A 139 -17.17 9.59 -0.01
C THR A 139 -15.78 9.00 -0.19
N ASP A 140 -15.41 8.66 -1.44
CA ASP A 140 -14.07 8.16 -1.77
C ASP A 140 -12.96 9.13 -1.32
N GLY A 141 -13.21 10.45 -1.43
CA GLY A 141 -12.30 11.49 -0.96
C GLY A 141 -12.09 11.47 0.56
N GLN A 142 -13.17 11.28 1.33
CA GLN A 142 -13.11 11.18 2.79
C GLN A 142 -12.36 9.92 3.23
N GLN A 143 -12.66 8.78 2.60
CA GLN A 143 -11.94 7.53 2.86
C GLN A 143 -10.46 7.68 2.50
N SER A 144 -10.15 8.28 1.35
CA SER A 144 -8.77 8.50 0.90
C SER A 144 -7.98 9.40 1.85
N ALA A 145 -8.59 10.45 2.37
CA ALA A 145 -7.94 11.32 3.36
C ALA A 145 -7.59 10.56 4.65
N LEU A 146 -8.54 9.75 5.16
CA LEU A 146 -8.30 8.95 6.37
C LEU A 146 -7.28 7.82 6.14
N ILE A 147 -7.22 7.24 4.95
CA ILE A 147 -6.20 6.25 4.58
C ILE A 147 -4.82 6.92 4.57
N SER A 148 -4.68 8.09 3.92
CA SER A 148 -3.42 8.82 3.91
C SER A 148 -2.97 9.24 5.31
N PHE A 149 -3.89 9.71 6.14
CA PHE A 149 -3.64 10.01 7.54
C PHE A 149 -3.15 8.78 8.34
N ALA A 150 -3.83 7.65 8.16
CA ALA A 150 -3.48 6.40 8.82
C ALA A 150 -2.18 5.78 8.31
N TYR A 151 -1.79 6.05 7.06
CA TYR A 151 -0.52 5.64 6.51
C TYR A 151 0.65 6.24 7.28
N ASN A 152 0.54 7.52 7.66
CA ASN A 152 1.58 8.25 8.41
C ASN A 152 1.54 7.97 9.91
N LEU A 153 0.35 7.90 10.51
CA LEU A 153 0.16 7.90 11.96
C LEU A 153 -0.32 6.56 12.52
N GLY A 154 -0.55 5.59 11.66
CA GLY A 154 -1.03 4.25 12.01
C GLY A 154 -2.54 4.08 11.92
N SER A 155 -2.97 2.92 11.46
CA SER A 155 -4.39 2.58 11.24
C SER A 155 -5.20 2.35 12.53
N GLY A 156 -4.54 2.42 13.70
CA GLY A 156 -5.17 2.28 15.01
C GLY A 156 -5.56 3.60 15.66
N PHE A 157 -5.53 4.73 14.97
CA PHE A 157 -5.75 6.05 15.56
C PHE A 157 -7.14 6.23 16.19
N TYR A 158 -8.19 5.65 15.56
CA TYR A 158 -9.57 5.86 16.01
C TYR A 158 -9.80 5.29 17.42
N GLY A 159 -10.22 6.16 18.34
CA GLY A 159 -10.47 5.80 19.72
C GLY A 159 -9.23 5.67 20.60
N THR A 160 -8.03 5.96 20.07
CA THR A 160 -6.77 5.92 20.81
C THR A 160 -6.47 7.28 21.44
N ALA A 161 -5.81 7.26 22.60
CA ALA A 161 -5.37 8.48 23.28
C ALA A 161 -4.47 9.34 22.37
N GLY A 162 -4.71 10.65 22.38
CA GLY A 162 -4.08 11.61 21.50
C GLY A 162 -4.87 11.87 20.19
N PHE A 163 -5.89 11.05 19.89
CA PHE A 163 -6.73 11.21 18.69
C PHE A 163 -8.21 11.48 19.00
N GLU A 164 -8.50 12.07 20.18
CA GLU A 164 -9.84 12.30 20.68
C GLU A 164 -10.67 13.20 19.75
N THR A 165 -10.04 14.28 19.25
CA THR A 165 -10.73 15.27 18.41
C THR A 165 -11.22 14.64 17.11
N ILE A 166 -10.32 14.00 16.36
CA ILE A 166 -10.72 13.35 15.09
C ILE A 166 -11.70 12.21 15.33
N SER A 167 -11.51 11.40 16.38
CA SER A 167 -12.41 10.30 16.72
C SER A 167 -13.81 10.80 17.05
N LYS A 168 -13.93 11.93 17.76
CA LYS A 168 -15.21 12.58 18.04
C LYS A 168 -15.91 13.02 16.76
N ARG A 169 -15.22 13.75 15.86
CA ARG A 169 -15.78 14.25 14.61
C ARG A 169 -16.31 13.13 13.72
N LEU A 170 -15.52 12.06 13.59
CA LEU A 170 -15.91 10.88 12.80
C LEU A 170 -17.18 10.20 13.39
N ARG A 171 -17.26 10.04 14.71
CA ARG A 171 -18.40 9.44 15.38
C ARG A 171 -19.67 10.27 15.21
N GLU A 172 -19.55 11.59 15.28
CA GLU A 172 -20.65 12.56 15.18
C GLU A 172 -21.05 12.87 13.73
N ARG A 173 -20.34 12.31 12.73
CA ARG A 173 -20.49 12.64 11.30
C ARG A 173 -20.30 14.13 11.00
N ASP A 174 -19.48 14.80 11.76
CA ASP A 174 -19.16 16.22 11.55
C ASP A 174 -18.09 16.36 10.46
N TRP A 175 -18.49 16.00 9.23
CA TRP A 175 -17.58 15.96 8.07
C TRP A 175 -16.94 17.31 7.76
N SER A 176 -17.62 18.40 8.11
CA SER A 176 -17.12 19.76 7.91
C SER A 176 -15.93 20.10 8.83
N ALA A 177 -15.88 19.50 10.00
CA ALA A 177 -14.82 19.73 10.98
C ALA A 177 -13.66 18.68 10.88
N VAL A 178 -13.82 17.62 10.09
CA VAL A 178 -12.80 16.58 9.93
C VAL A 178 -11.47 17.16 9.36
N PRO A 179 -11.45 18.01 8.31
CA PRO A 179 -10.18 18.56 7.81
C PRO A 179 -9.38 19.30 8.89
N ALA A 180 -10.01 20.21 9.62
CA ALA A 180 -9.36 20.93 10.72
C ALA A 180 -8.90 20.01 11.86
N ALA A 181 -9.61 18.89 12.08
CA ALA A 181 -9.20 17.90 13.07
C ALA A 181 -7.98 17.08 12.64
N LEU A 182 -7.81 16.83 11.32
CA LEU A 182 -6.61 16.16 10.78
C LEU A 182 -5.36 17.03 10.89
N GLU A 183 -5.51 18.36 10.78
CA GLU A 183 -4.39 19.32 10.86
C GLU A 183 -3.78 19.45 12.28
N LEU A 184 -4.38 18.84 13.30
CA LEU A 184 -3.86 18.87 14.66
C LEU A 184 -2.69 17.91 14.89
N TYR A 185 -2.42 17.03 13.95
CA TYR A 185 -1.43 15.95 14.06
C TYR A 185 -0.35 16.04 12.99
#